data_d95fe8397105008dd2b353b0f7a62f87
#
_entry.id   d95fe8397105008dd2b353b0f7a62f87
#
_cell.length_a   1.000
_cell.length_b   1.000
_cell.length_c   1.000
_cell.angle_alpha   90.00
_cell.angle_beta   90.00
_cell.angle_gamma   90.00
#
_symmetry.space_group_name_H-M   'P 1'
#
loop_
_entity.id
_entity.type
_entity.pdbx_description
1 polymer ?
#
loop_
_entity_poly.entity_id
_entity_poly.type
_entity_poly.pdbx_seq_one_letter_code
_entity_poly.pdbx_strand_id
1 'polypeptide(L)'
;LIKKGSMFLKTRTFKIIKIFLISVLALLLALFIGLRIYFEQNKDDIMTNINQKINDNISGHANIGDVRYKFLAGFPNFTVVLKKVELRDSLYPVHKRSVLKAGEIEVRLNVFGLLHKKFEIDKIVLIDTKIDLYKDKNGVSNSNILKPKPKGNQPKSNAATEINEVDFKNVVFISQNEQRNKLFHFEVASLKSKI
;
A
#
# COMPACT_ATOMS: atom_id res chain seq x y z
N LEU A 1 43.78 -39.41 -29.49
CA LEU A 1 42.33 -39.71 -29.83
C LEU A 1 41.32 -39.44 -28.73
N ILE A 2 41.68 -38.79 -27.59
CA ILE A 2 40.77 -38.63 -26.41
C ILE A 2 40.15 -37.22 -26.30
N LYS A 3 40.50 -36.28 -27.14
CA LYS A 3 40.05 -34.85 -26.99
C LYS A 3 38.70 -34.47 -27.66
N LYS A 4 38.11 -35.35 -28.50
CA LYS A 4 36.88 -35.07 -29.24
C LYS A 4 35.60 -35.38 -28.45
N GLY A 5 35.64 -36.23 -27.43
CA GLY A 5 34.47 -36.60 -26.63
C GLY A 5 34.01 -35.57 -25.64
N SER A 6 34.92 -34.77 -25.04
CA SER A 6 34.60 -33.79 -24.01
C SER A 6 33.91 -32.51 -24.55
N MET A 7 34.15 -32.21 -25.81
CA MET A 7 33.57 -31.01 -26.46
C MET A 7 32.11 -31.25 -26.89
N PHE A 8 31.74 -32.46 -27.27
CA PHE A 8 30.36 -32.86 -27.62
C PHE A 8 29.45 -32.94 -26.39
N LEU A 9 29.94 -33.36 -25.24
CA LEU A 9 29.23 -33.40 -23.97
C LEU A 9 28.93 -31.98 -23.46
N LYS A 10 29.89 -31.04 -23.56
CA LYS A 10 29.69 -29.63 -23.18
C LYS A 10 28.61 -28.93 -24.00
N THR A 11 28.52 -29.20 -25.31
CA THR A 11 27.51 -28.58 -26.18
C THR A 11 26.10 -29.14 -25.93
N ARG A 12 25.96 -30.41 -25.55
CA ARG A 12 24.67 -31.04 -25.27
C ARG A 12 24.09 -30.55 -23.92
N THR A 13 24.92 -30.54 -22.87
CA THR A 13 24.55 -29.98 -21.57
C THR A 13 24.20 -28.49 -21.66
N PHE A 14 24.94 -27.72 -22.44
CA PHE A 14 24.65 -26.31 -22.64
C PHE A 14 23.28 -26.09 -23.35
N LYS A 15 22.93 -26.92 -24.32
CA LYS A 15 21.62 -26.89 -24.97
C LYS A 15 20.49 -27.24 -24.00
N ILE A 16 20.67 -28.26 -23.15
CA ILE A 16 19.65 -28.64 -22.14
C ILE A 16 19.45 -27.53 -21.13
N ILE A 17 20.52 -26.92 -20.61
CA ILE A 17 20.46 -25.79 -19.69
C ILE A 17 19.74 -24.60 -20.34
N LYS A 18 20.05 -24.29 -21.60
CA LYS A 18 19.40 -23.21 -22.34
C LYS A 18 17.91 -23.45 -22.52
N ILE A 19 17.48 -24.66 -22.89
CA ILE A 19 16.08 -25.04 -23.02
C ILE A 19 15.37 -24.93 -21.66
N PHE A 20 15.99 -25.43 -20.59
CA PHE A 20 15.47 -25.34 -19.24
C PHE A 20 15.27 -23.88 -18.81
N LEU A 21 16.26 -23.01 -19.02
CA LEU A 21 16.14 -21.58 -18.71
C LEU A 21 15.02 -20.90 -19.51
N ILE A 22 14.89 -21.23 -20.80
CA ILE A 22 13.81 -20.69 -21.63
C ILE A 22 12.45 -21.18 -21.13
N SER A 23 12.32 -22.45 -20.75
CA SER A 23 11.05 -22.99 -20.23
C SER A 23 10.66 -22.36 -18.87
N VAL A 24 11.64 -22.16 -17.99
CA VAL A 24 11.40 -21.45 -16.71
C VAL A 24 10.99 -19.99 -16.97
N LEU A 25 11.65 -19.29 -17.89
CA LEU A 25 11.31 -17.93 -18.26
C LEU A 25 9.90 -17.86 -18.86
N ALA A 26 9.54 -18.78 -19.74
CA ALA A 26 8.20 -18.85 -20.34
C ALA A 26 7.13 -19.12 -19.27
N LEU A 27 7.40 -20.01 -18.30
CA LEU A 27 6.50 -20.28 -17.18
C LEU A 27 6.31 -19.05 -16.30
N LEU A 28 7.38 -18.33 -15.97
CA LEU A 28 7.31 -17.09 -15.19
C LEU A 28 6.52 -16.00 -15.93
N LEU A 29 6.71 -15.91 -17.25
CA LEU A 29 5.98 -14.95 -18.08
C LEU A 29 4.48 -15.27 -18.14
N ALA A 30 4.13 -16.56 -18.29
CA ALA A 30 2.75 -17.02 -18.26
C ALA A 30 2.09 -16.76 -16.89
N LEU A 31 2.79 -17.03 -15.80
CA LEU A 31 2.34 -16.72 -14.45
C LEU A 31 2.11 -15.22 -14.26
N PHE A 32 3.04 -14.39 -14.73
CA PHE A 32 2.92 -12.93 -14.67
C PHE A 32 1.70 -12.41 -15.44
N ILE A 33 1.48 -12.91 -16.64
CA ILE A 33 0.30 -12.55 -17.45
C ILE A 33 -0.98 -13.01 -16.77
N GLY A 34 -1.01 -14.24 -16.25
CA GLY A 34 -2.15 -14.79 -15.53
C GLY A 34 -2.52 -13.97 -14.28
N LEU A 35 -1.52 -13.58 -13.48
CA LEU A 35 -1.73 -12.70 -12.33
C LEU A 35 -2.28 -11.34 -12.75
N ARG A 36 -1.74 -10.73 -13.81
CA ARG A 36 -2.22 -9.44 -14.32
C ARG A 36 -3.69 -9.52 -14.72
N ILE A 37 -4.07 -10.56 -15.47
CA ILE A 37 -5.46 -10.76 -15.91
C ILE A 37 -6.36 -10.98 -14.69
N TYR A 38 -5.94 -11.81 -13.74
CA TYR A 38 -6.70 -12.08 -12.50
C TYR A 38 -6.99 -10.80 -11.72
N PHE A 39 -5.98 -9.94 -11.50
CA PHE A 39 -6.16 -8.68 -10.79
C PHE A 39 -7.04 -7.69 -11.53
N GLU A 40 -6.91 -7.62 -12.87
CA GLU A 40 -7.75 -6.73 -13.67
C GLU A 40 -9.22 -7.15 -13.63
N GLN A 41 -9.49 -8.46 -13.70
CA GLN A 41 -10.87 -9.00 -13.66
C GLN A 41 -11.51 -8.88 -12.28
N ASN A 42 -10.75 -8.95 -11.20
CA ASN A 42 -11.27 -8.89 -9.82
C ASN A 42 -11.04 -7.53 -9.15
N LYS A 43 -10.73 -6.50 -9.92
CA LYS A 43 -10.37 -5.17 -9.42
C LYS A 43 -11.47 -4.55 -8.56
N ASP A 44 -12.72 -4.63 -8.99
CA ASP A 44 -13.88 -4.04 -8.30
C ASP A 44 -14.16 -4.76 -6.98
N ASP A 45 -14.05 -6.08 -6.95
CA ASP A 45 -14.20 -6.88 -5.73
C ASP A 45 -13.08 -6.55 -4.71
N ILE A 46 -11.85 -6.42 -5.19
CA ILE A 46 -10.71 -6.06 -4.34
C ILE A 46 -10.91 -4.66 -3.79
N MET A 47 -11.33 -3.70 -4.61
CA MET A 47 -11.58 -2.32 -4.21
C MET A 47 -12.70 -2.25 -3.16
N THR A 48 -13.79 -2.99 -3.37
CA THR A 48 -14.92 -3.08 -2.44
C THR A 48 -14.47 -3.66 -1.09
N ASN A 49 -13.70 -4.76 -1.11
CA ASN A 49 -13.18 -5.39 0.10
C ASN A 49 -12.22 -4.48 0.88
N ILE A 50 -11.36 -3.72 0.18
CA ILE A 50 -10.46 -2.75 0.82
C ILE A 50 -11.27 -1.62 1.46
N ASN A 51 -12.20 -1.02 0.71
CA ASN A 51 -13.08 0.03 1.22
C ASN A 51 -13.86 -0.43 2.46
N GLN A 52 -14.44 -1.62 2.41
CA GLN A 52 -15.19 -2.19 3.54
C GLN A 52 -14.28 -2.37 4.77
N LYS A 53 -13.13 -3.01 4.62
CA LYS A 53 -12.19 -3.23 5.73
C LYS A 53 -11.70 -1.93 6.36
N ILE A 54 -11.47 -0.90 5.56
CA ILE A 54 -11.10 0.42 6.10
C ILE A 54 -12.27 1.02 6.86
N ASN A 55 -13.48 1.02 6.27
CA ASN A 55 -14.69 1.57 6.88
C ASN A 55 -15.09 0.86 8.18
N ASP A 56 -14.82 -0.44 8.29
CA ASP A 56 -15.04 -1.21 9.53
C ASP A 56 -14.13 -0.74 10.68
N ASN A 57 -12.96 -0.19 10.37
CA ASN A 57 -11.95 0.22 11.35
C ASN A 57 -11.92 1.73 11.63
N ILE A 58 -12.69 2.54 10.90
CA ILE A 58 -12.77 3.99 11.09
C ILE A 58 -14.15 4.43 11.55
N SER A 59 -14.20 5.54 12.30
CA SER A 59 -15.44 6.26 12.63
C SER A 59 -15.71 7.31 11.54
N GLY A 60 -16.21 6.86 10.38
CA GLY A 60 -16.37 7.71 9.21
C GLY A 60 -16.50 6.90 7.93
N HIS A 61 -16.06 7.50 6.84
CA HIS A 61 -16.14 6.91 5.52
C HIS A 61 -14.82 7.10 4.75
N ALA A 62 -14.30 5.99 4.23
CA ALA A 62 -13.20 5.98 3.27
C ALA A 62 -13.74 5.70 1.87
N ASN A 63 -13.25 6.44 0.89
CA ASN A 63 -13.52 6.21 -0.51
C ASN A 63 -12.20 6.12 -1.28
N ILE A 64 -12.05 5.07 -2.08
CA ILE A 64 -10.92 4.84 -2.97
C ILE A 64 -11.47 4.80 -4.40
N GLY A 65 -11.00 5.70 -5.26
CA GLY A 65 -11.52 5.83 -6.61
C GLY A 65 -10.95 4.81 -7.60
N ASP A 66 -9.72 4.31 -7.38
CA ASP A 66 -9.07 3.33 -8.26
C ASP A 66 -7.97 2.57 -7.53
N VAL A 67 -7.74 1.30 -7.91
CA VAL A 67 -6.67 0.45 -7.38
C VAL A 67 -5.84 -0.07 -8.55
N ARG A 68 -4.51 0.05 -8.44
CA ARG A 68 -3.55 -0.46 -9.42
C ARG A 68 -2.46 -1.26 -8.72
N TYR A 69 -1.76 -2.07 -9.50
CA TYR A 69 -0.69 -2.92 -9.01
C TYR A 69 0.58 -2.71 -9.82
N LYS A 70 1.73 -2.57 -9.13
CA LYS A 70 3.06 -2.48 -9.73
C LYS A 70 3.85 -3.71 -9.31
N PHE A 71 4.00 -4.69 -10.20
CA PHE A 71 4.69 -5.95 -9.91
C PHE A 71 6.20 -5.89 -10.11
N LEU A 72 6.69 -5.09 -11.07
CA LEU A 72 8.11 -5.04 -11.43
C LEU A 72 8.87 -3.91 -10.74
N ALA A 73 8.17 -2.85 -10.34
CA ALA A 73 8.79 -1.71 -9.66
C ALA A 73 9.03 -2.03 -8.18
N GLY A 74 10.10 -2.76 -7.89
CA GLY A 74 10.48 -3.12 -6.53
C GLY A 74 10.57 -4.63 -6.28
N PHE A 75 10.67 -5.44 -7.35
CA PHE A 75 10.88 -6.89 -7.22
C PHE A 75 11.99 -7.21 -6.18
N PRO A 76 11.78 -8.14 -5.27
CA PRO A 76 10.67 -9.10 -5.15
C PRO A 76 9.38 -8.56 -4.47
N ASN A 77 9.36 -7.33 -4.00
CA ASN A 77 8.20 -6.70 -3.40
C ASN A 77 7.20 -6.26 -4.48
N PHE A 78 5.91 -6.25 -4.16
CA PHE A 78 4.92 -5.67 -5.03
C PHE A 78 4.26 -4.45 -4.39
N THR A 79 3.79 -3.52 -5.22
CA THR A 79 3.19 -2.28 -4.74
C THR A 79 1.72 -2.23 -5.15
N VAL A 80 0.86 -2.00 -4.17
CA VAL A 80 -0.54 -1.64 -4.37
C VAL A 80 -0.62 -0.11 -4.41
N VAL A 81 -1.29 0.42 -5.42
CA VAL A 81 -1.46 1.86 -5.64
C VAL A 81 -2.94 2.20 -5.52
N LEU A 82 -3.29 2.95 -4.49
CA LEU A 82 -4.63 3.45 -4.27
C LEU A 82 -4.71 4.88 -4.80
N LYS A 83 -5.70 5.18 -5.66
CA LYS A 83 -5.87 6.50 -6.26
C LYS A 83 -7.14 7.18 -5.79
N LYS A 84 -7.08 8.52 -5.73
CA LYS A 84 -8.22 9.37 -5.32
C LYS A 84 -8.78 8.90 -3.98
N VAL A 85 -7.90 8.76 -2.99
CA VAL A 85 -8.29 8.32 -1.64
C VAL A 85 -8.80 9.51 -0.86
N GLU A 86 -9.98 9.38 -0.28
CA GLU A 86 -10.56 10.38 0.61
C GLU A 86 -11.04 9.72 1.91
N LEU A 87 -10.62 10.28 3.05
CA LEU A 87 -11.09 9.89 4.37
C LEU A 87 -11.91 11.01 5.00
N ARG A 88 -13.13 10.70 5.40
CA ARG A 88 -14.07 11.61 6.09
C ARG A 88 -14.44 10.99 7.42
N ASP A 89 -14.46 11.78 8.47
CA ASP A 89 -15.01 11.35 9.75
C ASP A 89 -16.55 11.38 9.76
N SER A 90 -17.18 10.87 10.82
CA SER A 90 -18.64 10.83 10.95
C SER A 90 -19.30 12.20 11.05
N LEU A 91 -18.54 13.23 11.44
CA LEU A 91 -19.02 14.62 11.57
C LEU A 91 -18.76 15.47 10.31
N TYR A 92 -18.30 14.86 9.23
CA TYR A 92 -18.10 15.54 7.95
C TYR A 92 -19.30 16.37 7.49
N PRO A 93 -20.58 15.97 7.66
CA PRO A 93 -21.72 16.82 7.28
C PRO A 93 -21.77 18.16 8.00
N VAL A 94 -21.16 18.26 9.19
CA VAL A 94 -21.12 19.47 10.02
C VAL A 94 -20.02 20.43 9.56
N HIS A 95 -18.76 19.95 9.52
CA HIS A 95 -17.60 20.82 9.26
C HIS A 95 -17.11 20.79 7.80
N LYS A 96 -17.59 19.87 6.94
CA LYS A 96 -17.28 19.76 5.50
C LYS A 96 -15.78 19.62 5.19
N ARG A 97 -14.98 19.12 6.13
CA ARG A 97 -13.53 18.98 5.99
C ARG A 97 -13.13 17.49 6.01
N SER A 98 -12.54 17.03 4.94
CA SER A 98 -11.99 15.65 4.89
C SER A 98 -10.70 15.61 5.68
N VAL A 99 -10.50 14.53 6.47
CA VAL A 99 -9.28 14.30 7.25
C VAL A 99 -8.08 14.11 6.35
N LEU A 100 -8.29 13.39 5.22
CA LEU A 100 -7.25 13.12 4.24
C LEU A 100 -7.86 13.11 2.84
N LYS A 101 -7.15 13.76 1.90
CA LYS A 101 -7.36 13.63 0.46
C LYS A 101 -6.02 13.35 -0.19
N ALA A 102 -5.85 12.17 -0.79
CA ALA A 102 -4.63 11.78 -1.47
C ALA A 102 -4.90 11.54 -2.96
N GLY A 103 -4.05 12.08 -3.81
CA GLY A 103 -4.05 11.74 -5.23
C GLY A 103 -3.65 10.28 -5.42
N GLU A 104 -2.60 9.85 -4.70
CA GLU A 104 -2.11 8.47 -4.76
C GLU A 104 -1.49 8.06 -3.40
N ILE A 105 -1.76 6.82 -2.97
CA ILE A 105 -1.10 6.16 -1.85
C ILE A 105 -0.51 4.85 -2.38
N GLU A 106 0.82 4.74 -2.36
CA GLU A 106 1.52 3.51 -2.71
C GLU A 106 1.81 2.71 -1.43
N VAL A 107 1.43 1.45 -1.41
CA VAL A 107 1.72 0.50 -0.32
C VAL A 107 2.57 -0.62 -0.88
N ARG A 108 3.85 -0.67 -0.50
CA ARG A 108 4.77 -1.73 -0.87
C ARG A 108 4.72 -2.84 0.16
N LEU A 109 4.45 -4.05 -0.31
CA LEU A 109 4.32 -5.25 0.51
C LEU A 109 5.53 -6.15 0.35
N ASN A 110 6.04 -6.68 1.46
CA ASN A 110 7.13 -7.65 1.47
C ASN A 110 6.60 -9.04 1.11
N VAL A 111 6.92 -9.51 -0.10
CA VAL A 111 6.45 -10.82 -0.60
C VAL A 111 7.05 -11.99 0.21
N PHE A 112 8.30 -11.88 0.64
CA PHE A 112 8.92 -12.93 1.45
C PHE A 112 8.31 -13.02 2.85
N GLY A 113 7.93 -11.89 3.44
CA GLY A 113 7.15 -11.86 4.68
C GLY A 113 5.83 -12.61 4.52
N LEU A 114 5.10 -12.38 3.42
CA LEU A 114 3.84 -13.09 3.13
C LEU A 114 4.02 -14.61 3.01
N LEU A 115 5.08 -15.09 2.39
CA LEU A 115 5.40 -16.52 2.31
C LEU A 115 5.64 -17.15 3.70
N HIS A 116 6.12 -16.36 4.67
CA HIS A 116 6.32 -16.77 6.06
C HIS A 116 5.13 -16.42 6.97
N LYS A 117 3.95 -16.12 6.38
CA LYS A 117 2.72 -15.72 7.08
C LYS A 117 2.89 -14.44 7.95
N LYS A 118 3.86 -13.60 7.62
CA LYS A 118 4.07 -12.28 8.22
C LYS A 118 3.59 -11.21 7.24
N PHE A 119 2.65 -10.39 7.68
CA PHE A 119 2.18 -9.26 6.88
C PHE A 119 3.02 -8.02 7.21
N GLU A 120 4.00 -7.74 6.38
CA GLU A 120 4.93 -6.62 6.54
C GLU A 120 4.71 -5.61 5.42
N ILE A 121 4.54 -4.33 5.81
CA ILE A 121 4.52 -3.21 4.88
C ILE A 121 5.94 -2.64 4.84
N ASP A 122 6.62 -2.86 3.72
CA ASP A 122 7.97 -2.35 3.53
C ASP A 122 7.98 -0.82 3.45
N LYS A 123 7.00 -0.24 2.72
CA LYS A 123 6.96 1.20 2.49
C LYS A 123 5.56 1.70 2.18
N ILE A 124 5.24 2.89 2.72
CA ILE A 124 4.09 3.68 2.31
C ILE A 124 4.58 4.97 1.66
N VAL A 125 4.02 5.35 0.52
CA VAL A 125 4.28 6.65 -0.11
C VAL A 125 2.97 7.41 -0.26
N LEU A 126 2.90 8.60 0.33
CA LEU A 126 1.79 9.54 0.16
C LEU A 126 2.17 10.55 -0.93
N ILE A 127 1.37 10.66 -1.98
CA ILE A 127 1.64 11.52 -3.14
C ILE A 127 0.43 12.44 -3.36
N ASP A 128 0.72 13.75 -3.58
CA ASP A 128 -0.31 14.78 -3.81
C ASP A 128 -1.40 14.72 -2.74
N THR A 129 -0.98 14.78 -1.47
CA THR A 129 -1.84 14.50 -0.33
C THR A 129 -2.08 15.75 0.51
N LYS A 130 -3.33 16.02 0.86
CA LYS A 130 -3.73 16.98 1.88
C LYS A 130 -4.20 16.23 3.12
N ILE A 131 -3.57 16.50 4.26
CA ILE A 131 -4.00 16.07 5.59
C ILE A 131 -4.52 17.30 6.31
N ASP A 132 -5.79 17.27 6.72
CA ASP A 132 -6.49 18.44 7.30
C ASP A 132 -7.12 18.04 8.65
N LEU A 133 -6.41 18.32 9.73
CA LEU A 133 -6.89 18.11 11.09
C LEU A 133 -7.56 19.37 11.60
N TYR A 134 -8.80 19.24 12.05
CA TYR A 134 -9.63 20.36 12.47
C TYR A 134 -10.28 20.12 13.81
N LYS A 135 -10.33 21.15 14.62
CA LYS A 135 -11.12 21.23 15.86
C LYS A 135 -11.77 22.61 15.96
N ASP A 136 -13.09 22.66 16.04
CA ASP A 136 -13.86 23.89 16.17
C ASP A 136 -13.84 24.46 17.60
N LYS A 137 -14.50 25.62 17.80
CA LYS A 137 -14.63 26.31 19.10
C LYS A 137 -15.40 25.46 20.15
N ASN A 138 -16.32 24.62 19.70
CA ASN A 138 -17.16 23.76 20.53
C ASN A 138 -16.49 22.42 20.88
N GLY A 139 -15.28 22.17 20.34
CA GLY A 139 -14.53 20.93 20.58
C GLY A 139 -14.83 19.82 19.57
N VAL A 140 -15.68 20.05 18.58
CA VAL A 140 -15.95 19.09 17.50
C VAL A 140 -14.68 18.95 16.64
N SER A 141 -14.24 17.72 16.42
CA SER A 141 -12.97 17.43 15.73
C SER A 141 -13.14 16.31 14.73
N ASN A 142 -12.45 16.45 13.59
CA ASN A 142 -12.33 15.40 12.59
C ASN A 142 -11.18 14.42 12.86
N SER A 143 -10.35 14.66 13.89
CA SER A 143 -9.18 13.82 14.17
C SER A 143 -9.51 12.48 14.85
N ASN A 144 -10.73 12.29 15.35
CA ASN A 144 -11.19 11.07 16.02
C ASN A 144 -11.71 10.02 15.01
N ILE A 145 -11.02 9.90 13.89
CA ILE A 145 -11.45 8.99 12.82
C ILE A 145 -11.20 7.52 13.14
N LEU A 146 -10.20 7.20 13.95
CA LEU A 146 -9.91 5.82 14.34
C LEU A 146 -10.89 5.34 15.40
N LYS A 147 -11.58 4.23 15.15
CA LYS A 147 -12.42 3.58 16.15
C LYS A 147 -11.54 3.13 17.31
N PRO A 148 -11.93 3.41 18.57
CA PRO A 148 -11.21 2.86 19.73
C PRO A 148 -11.26 1.33 19.65
N LYS A 149 -10.10 0.68 19.83
CA LYS A 149 -10.05 -0.77 19.92
C LYS A 149 -10.88 -1.21 21.13
N PRO A 150 -11.74 -2.25 21.00
CA PRO A 150 -12.48 -2.79 22.15
C PRO A 150 -11.48 -3.19 23.24
N LYS A 151 -11.71 -2.72 24.46
CA LYS A 151 -10.98 -3.18 25.64
C LYS A 151 -11.46 -4.59 25.98
N GLY A 152 -10.90 -5.60 25.37
CA GLY A 152 -11.19 -7.00 25.64
C GLY A 152 -9.96 -7.83 25.34
N ASN A 153 -9.79 -8.95 26.08
CA ASN A 153 -8.74 -9.95 25.86
C ASN A 153 -8.89 -10.59 24.48
N GLN A 154 -8.61 -9.83 23.43
CA GLN A 154 -8.39 -10.46 22.13
C GLN A 154 -7.00 -11.11 22.18
N PRO A 155 -6.85 -12.36 21.73
CA PRO A 155 -5.53 -12.95 21.57
C PRO A 155 -4.71 -11.95 20.77
N LYS A 156 -3.53 -11.61 21.27
CA LYS A 156 -2.55 -10.79 20.54
C LYS A 156 -2.43 -11.43 19.17
N SER A 157 -3.10 -10.87 18.16
CA SER A 157 -2.77 -11.24 16.80
C SER A 157 -1.32 -10.83 16.64
N ASN A 158 -0.42 -11.80 16.51
CA ASN A 158 1.02 -11.61 16.31
C ASN A 158 1.33 -10.96 14.93
N ALA A 159 0.34 -10.36 14.30
CA ALA A 159 0.44 -9.55 13.11
C ALA A 159 0.36 -8.06 13.49
N ALA A 160 1.30 -7.59 14.32
CA ALA A 160 1.64 -6.18 14.26
C ALA A 160 2.15 -5.95 12.82
N THR A 161 1.39 -5.18 12.04
CA THR A 161 1.85 -4.77 10.72
C THR A 161 3.02 -3.82 10.95
N GLU A 162 4.24 -4.31 10.72
CA GLU A 162 5.44 -3.47 10.79
C GLU A 162 5.50 -2.62 9.51
N ILE A 163 5.62 -1.31 9.70
CA ILE A 163 5.85 -0.34 8.60
C ILE A 163 7.29 0.13 8.77
N ASN A 164 8.12 -0.12 7.74
CA ASN A 164 9.55 0.21 7.82
C ASN A 164 9.85 1.63 7.34
N GLU A 165 9.11 2.13 6.37
CA GLU A 165 9.39 3.42 5.74
C GLU A 165 8.09 4.13 5.35
N VAL A 166 8.05 5.46 5.58
CA VAL A 166 6.97 6.34 5.10
C VAL A 166 7.58 7.52 4.36
N ASP A 167 7.22 7.66 3.08
CA ASP A 167 7.62 8.78 2.25
C ASP A 167 6.46 9.74 1.98
N PHE A 168 6.77 11.01 1.91
CA PHE A 168 5.85 12.08 1.54
C PHE A 168 6.36 12.75 0.27
N LYS A 169 5.47 12.95 -0.71
CA LYS A 169 5.75 13.68 -1.96
C LYS A 169 4.59 14.63 -2.23
N ASN A 170 4.88 15.93 -2.25
CA ASN A 170 3.88 16.96 -2.44
C ASN A 170 2.71 16.82 -1.43
N VAL A 171 3.02 16.94 -0.13
CA VAL A 171 2.05 16.77 0.96
C VAL A 171 1.81 18.08 1.66
N VAL A 172 0.55 18.46 1.80
CA VAL A 172 0.10 19.61 2.59
C VAL A 172 -0.51 19.11 3.89
N PHE A 173 0.04 19.53 5.02
CA PHE A 173 -0.46 19.23 6.35
C PHE A 173 -1.02 20.49 7.00
N ILE A 174 -2.30 20.47 7.36
CA ILE A 174 -2.99 21.54 8.07
C ILE A 174 -3.47 20.99 9.41
N SER A 175 -3.23 21.72 10.48
CA SER A 175 -3.83 21.45 11.79
C SER A 175 -4.37 22.77 12.37
N GLN A 176 -5.69 22.87 12.45
CA GLN A 176 -6.40 24.04 12.94
C GLN A 176 -7.16 23.68 14.22
N ASN A 177 -6.90 24.41 15.29
CA ASN A 177 -7.62 24.30 16.56
C ASN A 177 -8.18 25.67 16.93
N GLU A 178 -9.48 25.88 16.75
CA GLU A 178 -10.14 27.15 17.00
C GLU A 178 -10.31 27.43 18.50
N GLN A 179 -10.44 26.39 19.35
CA GLN A 179 -10.51 26.59 20.81
C GLN A 179 -9.22 27.22 21.35
N ARG A 180 -8.08 26.87 20.74
CA ARG A 180 -6.75 27.33 21.18
C ARG A 180 -6.21 28.44 20.29
N ASN A 181 -6.95 28.86 19.28
CA ASN A 181 -6.53 29.81 18.23
C ASN A 181 -5.17 29.46 17.62
N LYS A 182 -4.98 28.18 17.28
CA LYS A 182 -3.74 27.66 16.71
C LYS A 182 -3.98 27.15 15.30
N LEU A 183 -3.10 27.54 14.38
CA LEU A 183 -3.04 27.05 13.01
C LEU A 183 -1.60 26.66 12.68
N PHE A 184 -1.42 25.43 12.24
CA PHE A 184 -0.17 24.93 11.67
C PHE A 184 -0.44 24.58 10.21
N HIS A 185 0.45 25.03 9.32
CA HIS A 185 0.39 24.74 7.90
C HIS A 185 1.80 24.40 7.43
N PHE A 186 1.99 23.19 6.93
CA PHE A 186 3.26 22.71 6.41
C PHE A 186 3.07 22.19 5.00
N GLU A 187 4.00 22.56 4.11
CA GLU A 187 4.07 22.03 2.75
C GLU A 187 5.37 21.22 2.63
N VAL A 188 5.24 19.98 2.28
CA VAL A 188 6.34 19.02 2.19
C VAL A 188 6.48 18.59 0.74
N ALA A 189 7.46 19.15 0.03
CA ALA A 189 7.77 18.75 -1.35
C ALA A 189 8.23 17.29 -1.40
N SER A 190 9.15 16.90 -0.50
CA SER A 190 9.62 15.52 -0.38
C SER A 190 10.22 15.30 1.01
N LEU A 191 9.80 14.20 1.67
CA LEU A 191 10.38 13.73 2.93
C LEU A 191 10.42 12.20 2.90
N LYS A 192 11.54 11.63 3.32
CA LYS A 192 11.71 10.19 3.52
C LYS A 192 11.95 9.94 5.00
N SER A 193 11.19 9.02 5.59
CA SER A 193 11.31 8.65 7.00
C SER A 193 11.39 7.14 7.13
N LYS A 194 12.39 6.65 7.86
CA LYS A 194 12.46 5.28 8.36
C LYS A 194 11.91 5.26 9.78
N ILE A 195 11.11 4.26 10.10
CA ILE A 195 10.43 4.10 11.38
C ILE A 195 11.14 2.98 12.15
#